data_a86efe7607e7f307fd04b1d6bc2e65d9
#
_entry.id   a86efe7607e7f307fd04b1d6bc2e65d9
#
_cell.length_a   1.000
_cell.length_b   1.000
_cell.length_c   1.000
_cell.angle_alpha   90.00
_cell.angle_beta   90.00
_cell.angle_gamma   90.00
#
_symmetry.space_group_name_H-M   'P 1'
#
loop_
_entity.id
_entity.type
_entity.pdbx_description
1 polymer ?
#
loop_
_entity_poly.entity_id
_entity_poly.type
_entity_poly.pdbx_seq_one_letter_code
_entity_poly.pdbx_strand_id
1 'polypeptide(L)'
;MDRMAGSFGSGERARKITDEPQLVERPEHPAIIELAAYLERLRGDREMPDRADIQPSEIARLLPNMIIAEAVNGGADFRIRLFGTALVTLLGEERTGKLLSEFAEESSAFSSENPEFVQRRWLFVTQRAFFGRKPVFLKVPFAASGRLYMVGHCLSAPLTAGGSEPAQTIGAMFASRVD
;
A
#
# COMPACT_ATOMS: atom_id res chain seq x y z
N MET A 1 21.19 -59.76 5.78
CA MET A 1 21.19 -58.86 4.60
C MET A 1 20.30 -57.69 4.91
N ASP A 2 20.95 -56.69 5.40
CA ASP A 2 20.31 -55.43 5.83
C ASP A 2 20.13 -54.49 4.66
N ARG A 3 18.91 -53.99 4.49
CA ARG A 3 18.67 -52.84 3.63
C ARG A 3 18.33 -51.64 4.50
N MET A 4 19.33 -50.77 4.61
CA MET A 4 19.14 -49.44 5.16
C MET A 4 18.24 -48.61 4.23
N ALA A 5 17.08 -48.26 4.72
CA ALA A 5 16.23 -47.23 4.12
C ALA A 5 16.66 -45.86 4.64
N GLY A 6 17.33 -45.10 3.79
CA GLY A 6 17.67 -43.72 4.06
C GLY A 6 16.41 -42.85 4.06
N SER A 7 16.08 -42.33 5.21
CA SER A 7 15.06 -41.31 5.38
C SER A 7 15.61 -39.98 4.92
N PHE A 8 15.25 -39.54 3.73
CA PHE A 8 15.41 -38.14 3.32
C PHE A 8 14.22 -37.33 3.85
N GLY A 9 14.40 -36.81 5.03
CA GLY A 9 13.49 -35.84 5.59
C GLY A 9 13.77 -34.46 5.02
N SER A 10 13.25 -34.17 3.84
CA SER A 10 13.18 -32.81 3.31
C SER A 10 11.98 -32.10 3.91
N GLY A 11 12.15 -31.64 5.13
CA GLY A 11 11.19 -30.73 5.76
C GLY A 11 11.38 -29.32 5.24
N GLU A 12 11.13 -29.08 3.98
CA GLU A 12 10.94 -27.74 3.46
C GLU A 12 9.60 -27.25 3.98
N ARG A 13 9.67 -26.53 5.10
CA ARG A 13 8.51 -25.80 5.61
C ARG A 13 8.15 -24.75 4.55
N ALA A 14 7.17 -25.07 3.72
CA ALA A 14 6.51 -24.09 2.90
C ALA A 14 6.12 -22.93 3.82
N ARG A 15 6.78 -21.77 3.66
CA ARG A 15 6.40 -20.57 4.38
C ARG A 15 4.95 -20.30 4.00
N LYS A 16 4.06 -20.45 4.95
CA LYS A 16 2.65 -20.11 4.80
C LYS A 16 2.63 -18.60 4.56
N ILE A 17 2.49 -18.20 3.31
CA ILE A 17 2.33 -16.79 2.95
C ILE A 17 0.99 -16.41 3.52
N THR A 18 1.01 -15.71 4.64
CA THR A 18 -0.21 -15.14 5.20
C THR A 18 -0.61 -13.99 4.30
N ASP A 19 -1.84 -14.02 3.80
CA ASP A 19 -2.41 -12.96 2.98
C ASP A 19 -2.63 -11.65 3.77
N GLU A 20 -2.19 -11.60 5.01
CA GLU A 20 -2.34 -10.44 5.87
C GLU A 20 -1.24 -9.40 5.63
N PRO A 21 -1.59 -8.12 5.55
CA PRO A 21 -0.63 -7.04 5.47
C PRO A 21 0.21 -7.00 6.76
N GLN A 22 1.52 -6.94 6.58
CA GLN A 22 2.47 -6.82 7.68
C GLN A 22 2.86 -5.36 7.85
N LEU A 23 2.51 -4.78 8.99
CA LEU A 23 3.03 -3.47 9.39
C LEU A 23 4.53 -3.60 9.62
N VAL A 24 5.29 -2.65 9.07
CA VAL A 24 6.73 -2.55 9.28
C VAL A 24 7.06 -1.18 9.86
N GLU A 25 8.05 -1.13 10.75
CA GLU A 25 8.44 0.12 11.38
C GLU A 25 9.20 1.04 10.42
N ARG A 26 9.91 0.46 9.46
CA ARG A 26 10.73 1.16 8.48
C ARG A 26 10.50 0.61 7.08
N PRO A 27 10.44 1.47 6.06
CA PRO A 27 10.34 1.03 4.69
C PRO A 27 11.66 0.40 4.22
N GLU A 28 11.55 -0.61 3.37
CA GLU A 28 12.71 -1.31 2.79
C GLU A 28 12.86 -1.01 1.29
N HIS A 29 11.77 -0.71 0.58
CA HIS A 29 11.81 -0.44 -0.84
C HIS A 29 12.36 0.97 -1.12
N PRO A 30 13.35 1.14 -2.01
CA PRO A 30 13.99 2.45 -2.26
C PRO A 30 13.02 3.59 -2.60
N ALA A 31 12.02 3.32 -3.42
CA ALA A 31 11.02 4.32 -3.82
C ALA A 31 10.10 4.73 -2.64
N ILE A 32 9.81 3.82 -1.72
CA ILE A 32 9.06 4.14 -0.51
C ILE A 32 9.92 4.96 0.46
N ILE A 33 11.20 4.62 0.60
CA ILE A 33 12.15 5.40 1.41
C ILE A 33 12.25 6.82 0.87
N GLU A 34 12.35 6.99 -0.44
CA GLU A 34 12.40 8.29 -1.09
C GLU A 34 11.12 9.11 -0.85
N LEU A 35 9.95 8.52 -1.03
CA LEU A 35 8.68 9.19 -0.78
C LEU A 35 8.55 9.59 0.70
N ALA A 36 8.92 8.70 1.62
CA ALA A 36 8.89 8.99 3.05
C ALA A 36 9.82 10.16 3.41
N ALA A 37 11.03 10.20 2.87
CA ALA A 37 11.98 11.29 3.07
C ALA A 37 11.48 12.61 2.47
N TYR A 38 10.84 12.56 1.30
CA TYR A 38 10.20 13.73 0.68
C TYR A 38 9.10 14.31 1.57
N LEU A 39 8.20 13.48 2.06
CA LEU A 39 7.11 13.90 2.94
C LEU A 39 7.61 14.45 4.27
N GLU A 40 8.66 13.85 4.84
CA GLU A 40 9.27 14.32 6.07
C GLU A 40 9.92 15.71 5.88
N ARG A 41 10.58 15.93 4.74
CA ARG A 41 11.13 17.25 4.38
C ARG A 41 10.01 18.31 4.24
N LEU A 42 8.90 17.96 3.58
CA LEU A 42 7.76 18.88 3.42
C LEU A 42 7.07 19.17 4.76
N ARG A 43 7.01 18.19 5.65
CA ARG A 43 6.41 18.36 6.97
C ARG A 43 7.14 19.44 7.77
N GLY A 44 8.47 19.43 7.75
CA GLY A 44 9.27 20.32 8.58
C GLY A 44 8.93 20.16 10.07
N ASP A 45 8.67 21.28 10.75
CA ASP A 45 8.29 21.28 12.17
C ASP A 45 6.80 21.06 12.42
N ARG A 46 5.99 20.92 11.38
CA ARG A 46 4.56 20.63 11.48
C ARG A 46 4.32 19.15 11.84
N GLU A 47 3.15 18.85 12.31
CA GLU A 47 2.76 17.45 12.58
C GLU A 47 2.64 16.64 11.30
N MET A 48 2.10 17.25 10.24
CA MET A 48 1.86 16.63 8.94
C MET A 48 2.23 17.58 7.79
N PRO A 49 2.63 17.07 6.61
CA PRO A 49 2.76 17.91 5.43
C PRO A 49 1.39 18.36 4.91
N ASP A 50 1.37 19.51 4.23
CA ASP A 50 0.16 20.00 3.56
C ASP A 50 0.11 19.54 2.10
N ARG A 51 -1.09 19.30 1.61
CA ARG A 51 -1.31 18.90 0.20
C ARG A 51 -0.75 19.94 -0.78
N ALA A 52 -0.82 21.22 -0.43
CA ALA A 52 -0.35 22.32 -1.28
C ALA A 52 1.18 22.36 -1.44
N ASP A 53 1.93 21.78 -0.50
CA ASP A 53 3.39 21.75 -0.57
C ASP A 53 3.92 20.68 -1.55
N ILE A 54 3.07 19.74 -1.95
CA ILE A 54 3.48 18.65 -2.85
C ILE A 54 3.65 19.18 -4.26
N GLN A 55 4.87 19.07 -4.78
CA GLN A 55 5.23 19.45 -6.14
C GLN A 55 5.37 18.18 -6.98
N PRO A 56 4.44 17.91 -7.93
CA PRO A 56 4.49 16.69 -8.76
C PRO A 56 5.81 16.52 -9.53
N SER A 57 6.44 17.61 -9.92
CA SER A 57 7.72 17.58 -10.63
C SER A 57 8.87 17.01 -9.82
N GLU A 58 8.85 17.17 -8.49
CA GLU A 58 9.88 16.63 -7.59
C GLU A 58 9.77 15.11 -7.38
N ILE A 59 8.57 14.56 -7.59
CA ILE A 59 8.28 13.13 -7.39
C ILE A 59 7.73 12.46 -8.67
N ALA A 60 8.02 13.04 -9.84
CA ALA A 60 7.44 12.60 -11.12
C ALA A 60 7.61 11.09 -11.39
N ARG A 61 8.76 10.52 -11.02
CA ARG A 61 9.04 9.08 -11.19
C ARG A 61 8.23 8.18 -10.26
N LEU A 62 7.71 8.70 -9.16
CA LEU A 62 6.91 7.97 -8.19
C LEU A 62 5.41 8.00 -8.52
N LEU A 63 4.95 9.04 -9.23
CA LEU A 63 3.53 9.29 -9.53
C LEU A 63 2.79 8.09 -10.10
N PRO A 64 3.38 7.28 -10.99
CA PRO A 64 2.68 6.10 -11.51
C PRO A 64 2.24 5.09 -10.45
N ASN A 65 2.91 5.07 -9.31
CA ASN A 65 2.64 4.15 -8.20
C ASN A 65 1.92 4.80 -7.03
N MET A 66 1.46 6.04 -7.18
CA MET A 66 0.90 6.82 -6.07
C MET A 66 -0.62 6.87 -6.09
N ILE A 67 -1.16 7.08 -4.91
CA ILE A 67 -2.58 7.33 -4.68
C ILE A 67 -2.73 8.55 -3.75
N ILE A 68 -3.65 9.44 -4.09
CA ILE A 68 -4.10 10.50 -3.18
C ILE A 68 -5.59 10.31 -2.97
N ALA A 69 -6.02 10.28 -1.73
CA ALA A 69 -7.40 10.09 -1.36
C ALA A 69 -7.84 11.14 -0.35
N GLU A 70 -9.05 11.64 -0.54
CA GLU A 70 -9.69 12.63 0.32
C GLU A 70 -10.64 11.96 1.29
N ALA A 71 -10.57 12.34 2.55
CA ALA A 71 -11.43 11.80 3.59
C ALA A 71 -12.91 12.15 3.34
N VAL A 72 -13.76 11.16 3.49
CA VAL A 72 -15.21 11.27 3.43
C VAL A 72 -15.79 10.88 4.79
N ASN A 73 -16.80 11.63 5.24
CA ASN A 73 -17.43 11.38 6.54
C ASN A 73 -16.42 11.29 7.71
N GLY A 74 -15.49 12.24 7.75
CA GLY A 74 -14.49 12.29 8.84
C GLY A 74 -13.46 11.17 8.83
N GLY A 75 -13.21 10.52 7.69
CA GLY A 75 -12.26 9.41 7.56
C GLY A 75 -12.91 8.03 7.69
N ALA A 76 -14.24 7.96 7.68
CA ALA A 76 -14.95 6.68 7.60
C ALA A 76 -14.70 5.99 6.25
N ASP A 77 -14.50 6.77 5.19
CA ASP A 77 -14.12 6.32 3.87
C ASP A 77 -13.23 7.37 3.19
N PHE A 78 -12.72 7.07 2.01
CA PHE A 78 -11.82 7.95 1.26
C PHE A 78 -12.15 7.91 -0.23
N ARG A 79 -12.27 9.09 -0.83
CA ARG A 79 -12.46 9.24 -2.27
C ARG A 79 -11.11 9.44 -2.96
N ILE A 80 -10.80 8.60 -3.93
CA ILE A 80 -9.55 8.67 -4.69
C ILE A 80 -9.56 9.92 -5.58
N ARG A 81 -8.55 10.74 -5.44
CA ARG A 81 -8.31 11.95 -6.24
C ARG A 81 -7.22 11.78 -7.27
N LEU A 82 -6.28 10.88 -7.02
CA LEU A 82 -5.24 10.48 -7.95
C LEU A 82 -5.01 8.99 -7.79
N PHE A 83 -4.98 8.27 -8.90
CA PHE A 83 -4.66 6.86 -8.97
C PHE A 83 -3.62 6.64 -10.06
N GLY A 84 -2.41 6.27 -9.69
CA GLY A 84 -1.27 6.19 -10.61
C GLY A 84 -1.42 5.10 -11.66
N THR A 85 -0.86 5.33 -12.84
CA THR A 85 -0.99 4.43 -14.00
C THR A 85 -0.39 3.04 -13.78
N ALA A 86 0.67 2.91 -12.97
CA ALA A 86 1.20 1.60 -12.59
C ALA A 86 0.23 0.83 -11.70
N LEU A 87 -0.52 1.53 -10.84
CA LEU A 87 -1.58 0.92 -10.04
C LEU A 87 -2.76 0.49 -10.91
N VAL A 88 -3.13 1.28 -11.92
CA VAL A 88 -4.13 0.88 -12.93
C VAL A 88 -3.71 -0.42 -13.60
N THR A 89 -2.47 -0.52 -14.05
CA THR A 89 -1.94 -1.73 -14.68
C THR A 89 -1.96 -2.92 -13.73
N LEU A 90 -1.58 -2.70 -12.48
CA LEU A 90 -1.53 -3.77 -11.47
C LEU A 90 -2.92 -4.28 -11.08
N LEU A 91 -3.89 -3.36 -10.93
CA LEU A 91 -5.25 -3.68 -10.48
C LEU A 91 -6.24 -3.93 -11.63
N GLY A 92 -5.83 -3.60 -12.85
CA GLY A 92 -6.66 -3.78 -14.04
C GLY A 92 -7.77 -2.73 -14.21
N GLU A 93 -7.78 -1.66 -13.39
CA GLU A 93 -8.85 -0.68 -13.39
C GLU A 93 -8.39 0.70 -12.92
N GLU A 94 -8.89 1.75 -13.58
CA GLU A 94 -8.79 3.13 -13.15
C GLU A 94 -9.80 3.41 -12.02
N ARG A 95 -9.33 3.97 -10.91
CA ARG A 95 -10.15 4.14 -9.71
C ARG A 95 -10.29 5.57 -9.22
N THR A 96 -9.80 6.54 -9.97
CA THR A 96 -10.00 7.96 -9.65
C THR A 96 -11.50 8.29 -9.57
N GLY A 97 -11.88 8.95 -8.48
CA GLY A 97 -13.29 9.29 -8.18
C GLY A 97 -14.06 8.23 -7.40
N LYS A 98 -13.57 6.98 -7.33
CA LYS A 98 -14.20 5.92 -6.54
C LYS A 98 -13.84 6.02 -5.06
N LEU A 99 -14.66 5.42 -4.21
CA LEU A 99 -14.39 5.24 -2.79
C LEU A 99 -13.50 4.02 -2.56
N LEU A 100 -12.71 4.02 -1.49
CA LEU A 100 -11.93 2.83 -1.11
C LEU A 100 -12.83 1.64 -0.76
N SER A 101 -14.02 1.89 -0.22
CA SER A 101 -15.02 0.86 0.06
C SER A 101 -15.55 0.14 -1.19
N GLU A 102 -15.44 0.76 -2.37
CA GLU A 102 -15.86 0.15 -3.65
C GLU A 102 -14.82 -0.84 -4.21
N PHE A 103 -13.61 -0.92 -3.63
CA PHE A 103 -12.57 -1.84 -4.07
C PHE A 103 -12.93 -3.32 -3.88
N ALA A 104 -13.80 -3.63 -2.96
CA ALA A 104 -14.20 -4.99 -2.67
C ALA A 104 -15.02 -5.63 -3.80
N GLU A 105 -15.75 -4.82 -4.55
CA GLU A 105 -16.76 -5.31 -5.48
C GLU A 105 -16.19 -5.76 -6.84
N GLU A 106 -14.98 -5.29 -7.21
CA GLU A 106 -14.51 -5.38 -8.59
C GLU A 106 -13.10 -5.97 -8.78
N SER A 107 -12.39 -6.33 -7.72
CA SER A 107 -10.97 -6.66 -7.82
C SER A 107 -10.70 -8.14 -8.06
N SER A 108 -10.49 -8.50 -9.32
CA SER A 108 -9.97 -9.82 -9.72
C SER A 108 -8.43 -9.94 -9.58
N ALA A 109 -7.71 -8.84 -9.42
CA ALA A 109 -6.24 -8.82 -9.45
C ALA A 109 -5.59 -9.27 -8.14
N PHE A 110 -6.22 -9.00 -7.00
CA PHE A 110 -5.80 -9.60 -5.74
C PHE A 110 -6.61 -10.88 -5.53
N SER A 111 -6.14 -11.91 -6.20
CA SER A 111 -6.62 -13.27 -6.11
C SER A 111 -7.55 -13.50 -4.92
N SER A 112 -8.78 -13.54 -5.21
CA SER A 112 -9.53 -14.70 -5.05
C SER A 112 -10.37 -14.91 -3.84
N GLU A 113 -10.00 -14.77 -2.67
CA GLU A 113 -10.78 -15.55 -1.71
C GLU A 113 -11.74 -14.70 -0.89
N ASN A 114 -11.49 -13.39 -0.83
CA ASN A 114 -12.41 -12.52 -0.09
C ASN A 114 -12.29 -11.05 -0.51
N PRO A 115 -13.23 -10.51 -1.30
CA PRO A 115 -13.28 -9.08 -1.65
C PRO A 115 -13.29 -8.16 -0.43
N GLU A 116 -13.93 -8.55 0.67
CA GLU A 116 -13.94 -7.79 1.91
C GLU A 116 -12.54 -7.66 2.52
N PHE A 117 -11.67 -8.62 2.27
CA PHE A 117 -10.31 -8.60 2.77
C PHE A 117 -9.47 -7.54 2.06
N VAL A 118 -9.62 -7.37 0.76
CA VAL A 118 -8.94 -6.34 -0.04
C VAL A 118 -9.38 -4.94 0.39
N GLN A 119 -10.68 -4.74 0.54
CA GLN A 119 -11.25 -3.49 1.07
C GLN A 119 -10.69 -3.15 2.44
N ARG A 120 -10.68 -4.11 3.36
CA ARG A 120 -10.18 -3.92 4.72
C ARG A 120 -8.71 -3.51 4.74
N ARG A 121 -7.89 -4.05 3.83
CA ARG A 121 -6.47 -3.70 3.74
C ARG A 121 -6.27 -2.23 3.39
N TRP A 122 -6.89 -1.78 2.31
CA TRP A 122 -6.76 -0.40 1.83
C TRP A 122 -7.33 0.58 2.83
N LEU A 123 -8.53 0.31 3.32
CA LEU A 123 -9.20 1.16 4.28
C LEU A 123 -8.45 1.17 5.62
N PHE A 124 -8.04 0.01 6.13
CA PHE A 124 -7.30 -0.12 7.37
C PHE A 124 -6.01 0.72 7.37
N VAL A 125 -5.20 0.59 6.32
CA VAL A 125 -3.93 1.32 6.20
C VAL A 125 -4.16 2.82 6.11
N THR A 126 -5.12 3.23 5.30
CA THR A 126 -5.45 4.63 5.09
C THR A 126 -5.98 5.26 6.37
N GLN A 127 -6.91 4.60 7.06
CA GLN A 127 -7.45 5.06 8.34
C GLN A 127 -6.39 5.10 9.42
N ARG A 128 -5.50 4.10 9.47
CA ARG A 128 -4.43 4.06 10.46
C ARG A 128 -3.47 5.24 10.31
N ALA A 129 -3.12 5.62 9.09
CA ALA A 129 -2.31 6.82 8.83
C ALA A 129 -3.08 8.09 9.16
N PHE A 130 -4.32 8.19 8.73
CA PHE A 130 -5.17 9.36 8.89
C PHE A 130 -5.43 9.67 10.37
N PHE A 131 -5.97 8.73 11.13
CA PHE A 131 -6.27 8.91 12.54
C PHE A 131 -5.03 8.90 13.43
N GLY A 132 -4.00 8.15 13.04
CA GLY A 132 -2.72 8.12 13.73
C GLY A 132 -1.85 9.36 13.48
N ARG A 133 -2.21 10.20 12.51
CA ARG A 133 -1.54 11.46 12.14
C ARG A 133 -0.05 11.26 11.80
N LYS A 134 0.32 10.11 11.30
CA LYS A 134 1.69 9.72 10.96
C LYS A 134 1.75 8.70 9.82
N PRO A 135 2.88 8.62 9.10
CA PRO A 135 3.07 7.61 8.07
C PRO A 135 2.95 6.19 8.62
N VAL A 136 2.38 5.31 7.81
CA VAL A 136 2.28 3.87 8.05
C VAL A 136 2.91 3.14 6.88
N PHE A 137 3.73 2.15 7.19
CA PHE A 137 4.40 1.30 6.20
C PHE A 137 3.93 -0.14 6.33
N LEU A 138 3.75 -0.82 5.21
CA LEU A 138 3.41 -2.23 5.22
C LEU A 138 3.96 -2.98 4.02
N LYS A 139 4.06 -4.29 4.22
CA LYS A 139 4.31 -5.27 3.17
C LYS A 139 3.04 -6.09 2.95
N VAL A 140 2.67 -6.27 1.70
CA VAL A 140 1.51 -7.06 1.30
C VAL A 140 1.95 -8.12 0.31
N PRO A 141 1.92 -9.41 0.67
CA PRO A 141 2.14 -10.46 -0.30
C PRO A 141 0.94 -10.51 -1.26
N PHE A 142 1.22 -10.66 -2.54
CA PHE A 142 0.18 -10.90 -3.53
C PHE A 142 0.68 -11.81 -4.66
N ALA A 143 -0.24 -12.54 -5.27
CA ALA A 143 0.05 -13.35 -6.44
C ALA A 143 -0.18 -12.50 -7.70
N ALA A 144 0.87 -12.30 -8.49
CA ALA A 144 0.69 -11.82 -9.86
C ALA A 144 0.30 -13.00 -10.75
N SER A 145 -0.45 -12.72 -11.82
CA SER A 145 -0.91 -13.74 -12.76
C SER A 145 0.24 -14.68 -13.17
N GLY A 146 0.06 -16.00 -12.96
CA GLY A 146 0.99 -17.00 -13.44
C GLY A 146 2.00 -17.54 -12.43
N ARG A 147 1.73 -17.56 -11.14
CA ARG A 147 2.55 -18.18 -10.07
C ARG A 147 3.78 -17.40 -9.59
N LEU A 148 3.94 -16.15 -9.96
CA LEU A 148 4.99 -15.31 -9.38
C LEU A 148 4.46 -14.71 -8.08
N TYR A 149 5.13 -15.01 -6.99
CA TYR A 149 4.87 -14.33 -5.72
C TYR A 149 5.55 -12.97 -5.75
N MET A 150 4.79 -11.95 -5.41
CA MET A 150 5.28 -10.58 -5.31
C MET A 150 4.99 -10.03 -3.92
N VAL A 151 5.81 -9.09 -3.50
CA VAL A 151 5.57 -8.30 -2.29
C VAL A 151 5.31 -6.87 -2.71
N GLY A 152 4.16 -6.34 -2.32
CA GLY A 152 3.86 -4.92 -2.37
C GLY A 152 4.44 -4.22 -1.16
N HIS A 153 5.24 -3.20 -1.39
CA HIS A 153 5.74 -2.29 -0.39
C HIS A 153 4.89 -1.03 -0.43
N CYS A 154 4.21 -0.74 0.66
CA CYS A 154 3.23 0.33 0.71
C CYS A 154 3.58 1.37 1.77
N LEU A 155 3.21 2.61 1.46
CA LEU A 155 3.18 3.74 2.39
C LEU A 155 1.80 4.38 2.33
N SER A 156 1.28 4.78 3.46
CA SER A 156 0.18 5.74 3.56
C SER A 156 0.53 6.80 4.58
N ALA A 157 0.34 8.07 4.25
CA ALA A 157 0.64 9.19 5.13
C ALA A 157 -0.50 10.22 5.09
N PRO A 158 -0.79 10.86 6.23
CA PRO A 158 -1.81 11.89 6.29
C PRO A 158 -1.29 13.21 5.72
N LEU A 159 -2.21 13.99 5.15
CA LEU A 159 -1.98 15.34 4.66
C LEU A 159 -3.03 16.28 5.25
N THR A 160 -2.61 17.48 5.59
CA THR A 160 -3.54 18.60 5.79
C THR A 160 -3.94 19.19 4.42
N ALA A 161 -4.98 20.01 4.40
CA ALA A 161 -5.41 20.76 3.23
C ALA A 161 -5.78 22.19 3.64
N GLY A 162 -4.77 22.99 3.97
CA GLY A 162 -4.91 24.37 4.40
C GLY A 162 -5.27 24.56 5.88
N GLY A 163 -5.31 23.48 6.67
CA GLY A 163 -5.63 23.53 8.11
C GLY A 163 -4.63 22.73 8.94
N SER A 164 -4.99 22.42 10.19
CA SER A 164 -4.18 21.61 11.12
C SER A 164 -4.65 20.14 11.18
N GLU A 165 -5.87 19.88 10.74
CA GLU A 165 -6.46 18.55 10.80
C GLU A 165 -6.17 17.76 9.50
N PRO A 166 -6.02 16.42 9.58
CA PRO A 166 -5.85 15.60 8.41
C PRO A 166 -7.12 15.67 7.55
N ALA A 167 -6.93 15.87 6.25
CA ALA A 167 -8.02 15.97 5.29
C ALA A 167 -7.87 14.98 4.13
N GLN A 168 -6.65 14.61 3.83
CA GLN A 168 -6.30 13.69 2.76
C GLN A 168 -5.24 12.69 3.22
N THR A 169 -5.02 11.67 2.41
CA THR A 169 -3.86 10.79 2.53
C THR A 169 -3.14 10.72 1.20
N ILE A 170 -1.83 10.55 1.28
CA ILE A 170 -0.98 10.21 0.16
C ILE A 170 -0.41 8.82 0.40
N GLY A 171 -0.45 7.98 -0.61
CA GLY A 171 0.08 6.63 -0.54
C GLY A 171 0.84 6.25 -1.79
N ALA A 172 1.56 5.15 -1.69
CA ALA A 172 2.21 4.53 -2.83
C ALA A 172 2.33 3.02 -2.61
N MET A 173 2.37 2.27 -3.71
CA MET A 173 2.68 0.84 -3.70
C MET A 173 3.65 0.52 -4.81
N PHE A 174 4.74 -0.13 -4.44
CA PHE A 174 5.76 -0.66 -5.34
C PHE A 174 5.89 -2.16 -5.11
N ALA A 175 5.91 -2.92 -6.19
CA ALA A 175 6.02 -4.37 -6.11
C ALA A 175 7.45 -4.83 -6.36
N SER A 176 7.92 -5.81 -5.58
CA SER A 176 9.16 -6.53 -5.83
C SER A 176 8.89 -8.04 -5.92
N ARG A 177 9.73 -8.75 -6.67
CA ARG A 177 9.69 -10.22 -6.68
C ARG A 177 10.24 -10.76 -5.36
N VAL A 178 9.68 -11.87 -4.94
CA VAL A 178 10.27 -12.67 -3.84
C VAL A 178 11.20 -13.67 -4.51
N ASP A 179 12.50 -13.55 -4.26
CA ASP A 179 13.52 -14.49 -4.70
C ASP A 179 13.41 -15.80 -3.88
#